data_197277b7e6012fe4caa86ba0c8d85aab
#
_entry.id   197277b7e6012fe4caa86ba0c8d85aab
#
_cell.length_a   1.000
_cell.length_b   1.000
_cell.length_c   1.000
_cell.angle_alpha   90.00
_cell.angle_beta   90.00
_cell.angle_gamma   90.00
#
_symmetry.space_group_name_H-M   'P 1'
#
loop_
_entity.id
_entity.type
_entity.pdbx_description
1 polymer ?
#
loop_
_entity_poly.entity_id
_entity_poly.type
_entity_poly.pdbx_seq_one_letter_code
_entity_poly.pdbx_strand_id
1 'polypeptide(L)'
;MRCVVIGGADINNYSKIRKYLKKDDFNIFCDCGLKHKDMLNLEPDLIVGDFDSHTKPETTTETIVLPREKDDTDTFFAVKEAIKRGYDDFLLIGVVGNRLDHTLVNVSILNYLHEMSKKGIIVDDYSEMEIVSENAVKVSDDYTYFSLLNIFGISEGVTIKNAKFPLENAEITSEYQYATSNEVLKGHEAEISVKNGKLLLIKVK
;
A
#
# COMPACT_ATOMS: atom_id res chain seq x y z
N MET A 1 -16.44 2.59 -0.21
CA MET A 1 -16.13 2.79 -1.66
C MET A 1 -14.62 2.78 -1.83
N ARG A 2 -14.10 2.18 -2.92
CA ARG A 2 -12.65 2.06 -3.08
C ARG A 2 -12.08 3.14 -4.00
N CYS A 3 -10.91 3.67 -3.59
CA CYS A 3 -10.09 4.59 -4.37
C CYS A 3 -8.76 3.91 -4.73
N VAL A 4 -8.34 4.06 -5.99
CA VAL A 4 -7.01 3.65 -6.47
C VAL A 4 -6.17 4.89 -6.65
N VAL A 5 -5.02 4.96 -5.98
CA VAL A 5 -4.06 6.05 -6.11
C VAL A 5 -2.86 5.57 -6.89
N ILE A 6 -2.57 6.20 -8.02
CA ILE A 6 -1.54 5.80 -8.97
C ILE A 6 -0.39 6.80 -8.91
N GLY A 7 0.73 6.37 -8.36
CA GLY A 7 1.98 7.14 -8.32
C GLY A 7 2.86 6.93 -9.54
N GLY A 8 3.97 7.65 -9.60
CA GLY A 8 4.88 7.66 -10.76
C GLY A 8 6.04 6.67 -10.69
N ALA A 9 6.13 5.76 -9.71
CA ALA A 9 7.15 4.71 -9.70
C ALA A 9 6.94 3.71 -10.82
N ASP A 10 8.02 3.10 -11.33
CA ASP A 10 7.93 2.19 -12.47
C ASP A 10 7.15 0.91 -12.12
N ILE A 11 6.35 0.45 -13.08
CA ILE A 11 5.62 -0.81 -13.05
C ILE A 11 6.14 -1.67 -14.21
N ASN A 12 6.70 -2.83 -13.91
CA ASN A 12 7.26 -3.72 -14.93
C ASN A 12 6.25 -4.79 -15.38
N ASN A 13 5.29 -5.16 -14.52
CA ASN A 13 4.30 -6.19 -14.82
C ASN A 13 2.86 -5.73 -14.60
N TYR A 14 2.35 -4.96 -15.55
CA TYR A 14 0.97 -4.46 -15.51
C TYR A 14 -0.08 -5.57 -15.46
N SER A 15 0.19 -6.76 -15.99
CA SER A 15 -0.77 -7.87 -15.95
C SER A 15 -1.00 -8.37 -14.51
N LYS A 16 0.00 -8.30 -13.65
CA LYS A 16 -0.13 -8.60 -12.21
C LYS A 16 -0.95 -7.52 -11.51
N ILE A 17 -0.63 -6.26 -11.76
CA ILE A 17 -1.30 -5.11 -11.12
C ILE A 17 -2.77 -5.03 -11.50
N ARG A 18 -3.10 -5.24 -12.79
CA ARG A 18 -4.49 -5.19 -13.27
C ARG A 18 -5.44 -6.17 -12.56
N LYS A 19 -4.95 -7.26 -11.97
CA LYS A 19 -5.77 -8.23 -11.22
C LYS A 19 -6.37 -7.62 -9.95
N TYR A 20 -5.83 -6.53 -9.44
CA TYR A 20 -6.32 -5.83 -8.26
C TYR A 20 -7.36 -4.75 -8.57
N LEU A 21 -7.43 -4.32 -9.84
CA LEU A 21 -8.33 -3.26 -10.26
C LEU A 21 -9.76 -3.76 -10.39
N LYS A 22 -10.73 -2.93 -10.03
CA LYS A 22 -12.16 -3.18 -10.15
C LYS A 22 -12.79 -2.12 -11.04
N LYS A 23 -13.90 -2.47 -11.68
CA LYS A 23 -14.59 -1.58 -12.63
C LYS A 23 -15.10 -0.29 -11.97
N ASP A 24 -15.49 -0.37 -10.69
CA ASP A 24 -16.12 0.74 -9.97
C ASP A 24 -15.12 1.46 -9.06
N ASP A 25 -13.82 1.31 -9.31
CA ASP A 25 -12.77 2.06 -8.61
C ASP A 25 -12.79 3.52 -9.02
N PHE A 26 -12.53 4.41 -8.07
CA PHE A 26 -12.25 5.81 -8.33
C PHE A 26 -10.74 5.99 -8.48
N ASN A 27 -10.29 6.44 -9.65
CA ASN A 27 -8.87 6.45 -10.03
C ASN A 27 -8.27 7.85 -9.89
N ILE A 28 -7.33 8.02 -8.97
CA ILE A 28 -6.55 9.26 -8.82
C ILE A 28 -5.15 9.03 -9.37
N PHE A 29 -4.77 9.81 -10.37
CA PHE A 29 -3.42 9.81 -10.91
C PHE A 29 -2.60 10.96 -10.34
N CYS A 30 -1.45 10.64 -9.76
CA CYS A 30 -0.55 11.61 -9.18
C CYS A 30 0.58 11.94 -10.17
N ASP A 31 0.63 13.17 -10.68
CA ASP A 31 1.68 13.70 -11.56
C ASP A 31 2.19 12.67 -12.58
N CYS A 32 3.44 12.19 -12.41
CA CYS A 32 4.06 11.18 -13.25
C CYS A 32 3.30 9.84 -13.34
N GLY A 33 2.33 9.58 -12.46
CA GLY A 33 1.49 8.40 -12.50
C GLY A 33 0.65 8.28 -13.76
N LEU A 34 0.39 9.41 -14.46
CA LEU A 34 -0.31 9.42 -15.74
C LEU A 34 0.35 8.57 -16.81
N LYS A 35 1.66 8.33 -16.74
CA LYS A 35 2.39 7.44 -17.66
C LYS A 35 1.84 6.01 -17.66
N HIS A 36 1.16 5.60 -16.60
CA HIS A 36 0.62 4.24 -16.45
C HIS A 36 -0.79 4.06 -17.00
N LYS A 37 -1.48 5.16 -17.37
CA LYS A 37 -2.87 5.19 -17.78
C LYS A 37 -3.20 4.11 -18.81
N ASP A 38 -2.54 4.16 -19.95
CA ASP A 38 -2.83 3.27 -21.09
C ASP A 38 -2.50 1.81 -20.76
N MET A 39 -1.36 1.58 -20.11
CA MET A 39 -0.93 0.23 -19.74
C MET A 39 -1.78 -0.40 -18.63
N LEU A 40 -2.39 0.39 -17.75
CA LEU A 40 -3.37 -0.07 -16.77
C LEU A 40 -4.77 -0.22 -17.37
N ASN A 41 -5.04 0.40 -18.51
CA ASN A 41 -6.35 0.54 -19.13
C ASN A 41 -7.36 1.21 -18.18
N LEU A 42 -6.94 2.33 -17.59
CA LEU A 42 -7.73 3.13 -16.65
C LEU A 42 -7.88 4.55 -17.19
N GLU A 43 -9.05 5.13 -16.91
CA GLU A 43 -9.26 6.58 -17.08
C GLU A 43 -9.17 7.27 -15.71
N PRO A 44 -8.55 8.45 -15.64
CA PRO A 44 -8.51 9.21 -14.40
C PRO A 44 -9.88 9.85 -14.08
N ASP A 45 -10.34 9.67 -12.85
CA ASP A 45 -11.47 10.43 -12.30
C ASP A 45 -10.98 11.74 -11.67
N LEU A 46 -9.73 11.74 -11.18
CA LEU A 46 -9.05 12.90 -10.62
C LEU A 46 -7.55 12.85 -10.96
N ILE A 47 -6.97 14.00 -11.26
CA ILE A 47 -5.53 14.17 -11.43
C ILE A 47 -5.03 15.14 -10.36
N VAL A 48 -3.92 14.80 -9.71
CA VAL A 48 -3.30 15.59 -8.63
C VAL A 48 -1.81 15.74 -8.93
N GLY A 49 -1.27 16.94 -8.89
CA GLY A 49 0.17 17.16 -9.05
C GLY A 49 0.56 18.62 -9.11
N ASP A 50 1.85 18.91 -9.00
CA ASP A 50 2.38 20.27 -9.22
C ASP A 50 2.88 20.47 -10.65
N PHE A 51 2.98 19.39 -11.42
CA PHE A 51 3.38 19.38 -12.85
C PHE A 51 4.73 20.08 -13.11
N ASP A 52 5.65 20.00 -12.15
CA ASP A 52 7.00 20.54 -12.30
C ASP A 52 7.89 19.63 -13.18
N SER A 53 7.64 18.34 -13.14
CA SER A 53 8.38 17.31 -13.89
C SER A 53 7.68 16.88 -15.18
N HIS A 54 6.38 17.15 -15.33
CA HIS A 54 5.56 16.79 -16.48
C HIS A 54 4.61 17.93 -16.87
N THR A 55 4.36 18.08 -18.16
CA THR A 55 3.38 19.04 -18.65
C THR A 55 1.99 18.67 -18.15
N LYS A 56 1.27 19.66 -17.59
CA LYS A 56 -0.13 19.49 -17.23
C LYS A 56 -0.92 18.99 -18.45
N PRO A 57 -1.66 17.90 -18.33
CA PRO A 57 -2.40 17.36 -19.46
C PRO A 57 -3.54 18.29 -19.88
N GLU A 58 -3.78 18.40 -21.19
CA GLU A 58 -5.00 19.01 -21.73
C GLU A 58 -6.13 17.98 -21.61
N THR A 59 -6.98 18.14 -20.61
CA THR A 59 -8.05 17.18 -20.30
C THR A 59 -9.25 17.87 -19.69
N THR A 60 -10.43 17.25 -19.83
CA THR A 60 -11.65 17.65 -19.13
C THR A 60 -11.78 17.01 -17.74
N THR A 61 -10.87 16.09 -17.40
CA THR A 61 -10.83 15.45 -16.08
C THR A 61 -10.52 16.48 -15.00
N GLU A 62 -11.20 16.37 -13.86
CA GLU A 62 -10.93 17.20 -12.69
C GLU A 62 -9.44 17.12 -12.35
N THR A 63 -8.79 18.29 -12.22
CA THR A 63 -7.35 18.37 -11.95
C THR A 63 -7.09 19.34 -10.82
N ILE A 64 -6.47 18.84 -9.74
CA ILE A 64 -6.00 19.67 -8.63
C ILE A 64 -4.52 19.97 -8.85
N VAL A 65 -4.22 21.24 -9.10
CA VAL A 65 -2.83 21.73 -9.23
C VAL A 65 -2.34 22.14 -7.86
N LEU A 66 -1.28 21.49 -7.40
CA LEU A 66 -0.67 21.76 -6.10
C LEU A 66 0.45 22.81 -6.22
N PRO A 67 0.71 23.60 -5.19
CA PRO A 67 1.91 24.43 -5.15
C PRO A 67 3.16 23.54 -5.09
N ARG A 68 4.29 24.01 -5.64
CA ARG A 68 5.57 23.29 -5.53
C ARG A 68 6.07 23.21 -4.09
N GLU A 69 5.94 24.31 -3.37
CA GLU A 69 6.25 24.38 -1.94
C GLU A 69 5.05 23.89 -1.15
N LYS A 70 5.08 22.63 -0.74
CA LYS A 70 4.03 21.97 0.02
C LYS A 70 4.62 20.94 0.98
N ASP A 71 3.95 20.70 2.09
CA ASP A 71 4.39 19.73 3.10
C ASP A 71 4.09 18.27 2.69
N ASP A 72 3.03 18.05 1.90
CA ASP A 72 2.61 16.72 1.50
C ASP A 72 3.21 16.30 0.15
N THR A 73 3.48 15.01 -0.01
CA THR A 73 3.68 14.43 -1.35
C THR A 73 2.35 14.39 -2.11
N ASP A 74 2.40 14.35 -3.45
CA ASP A 74 1.18 14.26 -4.28
C ASP A 74 0.34 13.04 -3.92
N THR A 75 0.98 11.89 -3.66
CA THR A 75 0.32 10.66 -3.23
C THR A 75 -0.40 10.84 -1.90
N PHE A 76 0.25 11.50 -0.93
CA PHE A 76 -0.36 11.72 0.37
C PHE A 76 -1.54 12.71 0.29
N PHE A 77 -1.37 13.77 -0.48
CA PHE A 77 -2.46 14.70 -0.75
C PHE A 77 -3.65 14.01 -1.41
N ALA A 78 -3.40 13.17 -2.44
CA ALA A 78 -4.44 12.40 -3.12
C ALA A 78 -5.24 11.52 -2.15
N VAL A 79 -4.55 10.83 -1.23
CA VAL A 79 -5.21 10.02 -0.19
C VAL A 79 -6.07 10.89 0.72
N LYS A 80 -5.56 12.03 1.22
CA LYS A 80 -6.35 12.95 2.07
C LYS A 80 -7.58 13.49 1.34
N GLU A 81 -7.44 13.83 0.07
CA GLU A 81 -8.55 14.31 -0.75
C GLU A 81 -9.61 13.22 -0.97
N ALA A 82 -9.19 11.98 -1.23
CA ALA A 82 -10.12 10.85 -1.36
C ALA A 82 -10.87 10.56 -0.04
N ILE A 83 -10.20 10.67 1.11
CA ILE A 83 -10.87 10.56 2.43
C ILE A 83 -11.94 11.64 2.59
N LYS A 84 -11.67 12.89 2.22
CA LYS A 84 -12.65 14.00 2.26
C LYS A 84 -13.87 13.71 1.37
N ARG A 85 -13.66 13.01 0.24
CA ARG A 85 -14.71 12.57 -0.69
C ARG A 85 -15.49 11.35 -0.19
N GLY A 86 -15.10 10.78 0.97
CA GLY A 86 -15.81 9.67 1.62
C GLY A 86 -15.33 8.28 1.24
N TYR A 87 -14.16 8.13 0.60
CA TYR A 87 -13.55 6.83 0.36
C TYR A 87 -12.94 6.26 1.63
N ASP A 88 -13.00 4.93 1.77
CA ASP A 88 -12.64 4.19 2.99
C ASP A 88 -11.79 2.94 2.72
N ASP A 89 -11.56 2.60 1.45
CA ASP A 89 -10.75 1.48 0.98
C ASP A 89 -9.78 2.01 -0.08
N PHE A 90 -8.49 1.74 0.09
CA PHE A 90 -7.43 2.34 -0.73
C PHE A 90 -6.51 1.28 -1.31
N LEU A 91 -6.31 1.35 -2.62
CA LEU A 91 -5.26 0.62 -3.33
C LEU A 91 -4.25 1.63 -3.86
N LEU A 92 -2.98 1.51 -3.45
CA LEU A 92 -1.89 2.34 -3.93
C LEU A 92 -1.00 1.50 -4.86
N ILE A 93 -0.78 1.98 -6.07
CA ILE A 93 0.07 1.34 -7.09
C ILE A 93 1.03 2.35 -7.72
N GLY A 94 2.18 1.89 -8.24
CA GLY A 94 3.20 2.80 -8.75
C GLY A 94 3.78 3.74 -7.67
N VAL A 95 3.83 3.28 -6.42
CA VAL A 95 4.29 4.06 -5.26
C VAL A 95 5.54 3.47 -4.60
N VAL A 96 6.02 2.33 -5.11
CA VAL A 96 7.26 1.66 -4.68
C VAL A 96 8.24 1.69 -5.84
N GLY A 97 9.45 2.22 -5.62
CA GLY A 97 10.44 2.32 -6.70
C GLY A 97 11.79 2.88 -6.28
N ASN A 98 12.53 3.39 -7.25
CA ASN A 98 13.92 3.84 -7.10
C ASN A 98 14.11 4.99 -6.08
N ARG A 99 13.09 5.79 -5.85
CA ARG A 99 13.06 6.81 -4.80
C ARG A 99 12.69 6.15 -3.47
N LEU A 100 13.70 5.64 -2.76
CA LEU A 100 13.49 4.95 -1.48
C LEU A 100 12.82 5.86 -0.43
N ASP A 101 13.17 7.14 -0.41
CA ASP A 101 12.54 8.15 0.42
C ASP A 101 11.02 8.24 0.17
N HIS A 102 10.60 8.31 -1.09
CA HIS A 102 9.17 8.28 -1.46
C HIS A 102 8.52 6.93 -1.10
N THR A 103 9.20 5.82 -1.34
CA THR A 103 8.71 4.49 -0.96
C THR A 103 8.41 4.42 0.54
N LEU A 104 9.33 4.87 1.39
CA LEU A 104 9.15 4.87 2.85
C LEU A 104 8.02 5.81 3.30
N VAL A 105 7.91 7.00 2.69
CA VAL A 105 6.77 7.90 2.93
C VAL A 105 5.45 7.25 2.52
N ASN A 106 5.41 6.56 1.36
CA ASN A 106 4.20 5.88 0.92
C ASN A 106 3.81 4.72 1.86
N VAL A 107 4.78 4.00 2.45
CA VAL A 107 4.49 3.03 3.52
C VAL A 107 3.87 3.71 4.74
N SER A 108 4.28 4.93 5.09
CA SER A 108 3.68 5.67 6.20
C SER A 108 2.21 6.05 5.93
N ILE A 109 1.80 6.13 4.65
CA ILE A 109 0.38 6.34 4.28
C ILE A 109 -0.49 5.16 4.74
N LEU A 110 0.00 3.93 4.69
CA LEU A 110 -0.73 2.78 5.24
C LEU A 110 -1.02 2.96 6.72
N ASN A 111 -0.03 3.45 7.47
CA ASN A 111 -0.22 3.76 8.89
C ASN A 111 -1.24 4.88 9.08
N TYR A 112 -1.16 5.96 8.30
CA TYR A 112 -2.14 7.05 8.37
C TYR A 112 -3.57 6.57 8.08
N LEU A 113 -3.76 5.73 7.06
CA LEU A 113 -5.05 5.13 6.73
C LEU A 113 -5.56 4.27 7.89
N HIS A 114 -4.69 3.47 8.50
CA HIS A 114 -5.03 2.64 9.64
C HIS A 114 -5.50 3.47 10.84
N GLU A 115 -4.79 4.55 11.20
CA GLU A 115 -5.18 5.48 12.28
C GLU A 115 -6.53 6.15 12.02
N MET A 116 -6.87 6.36 10.73
CA MET A 116 -8.16 6.90 10.31
C MET A 116 -9.24 5.82 10.18
N SER A 117 -8.99 4.58 10.64
CA SER A 117 -9.89 3.42 10.49
C SER A 117 -10.28 3.16 9.03
N LYS A 118 -9.34 3.37 8.11
CA LYS A 118 -9.49 3.10 6.67
C LYS A 118 -8.67 1.88 6.29
N LYS A 119 -9.09 1.20 5.23
CA LYS A 119 -8.34 0.10 4.63
C LYS A 119 -7.33 0.64 3.63
N GLY A 120 -6.12 0.12 3.66
CA GLY A 120 -5.08 0.48 2.71
C GLY A 120 -4.20 -0.70 2.36
N ILE A 121 -3.90 -0.84 1.07
CA ILE A 121 -2.94 -1.81 0.57
C ILE A 121 -2.06 -1.13 -0.48
N ILE A 122 -0.77 -1.37 -0.41
CA ILE A 122 0.17 -1.06 -1.48
C ILE A 122 0.45 -2.34 -2.26
N VAL A 123 0.43 -2.25 -3.58
CA VAL A 123 0.77 -3.37 -4.47
C VAL A 123 1.82 -2.94 -5.46
N ASP A 124 2.88 -3.73 -5.59
CA ASP A 124 3.90 -3.59 -6.61
C ASP A 124 4.06 -4.89 -7.43
N ASP A 125 5.08 -4.94 -8.29
CA ASP A 125 5.37 -6.10 -9.16
C ASP A 125 5.65 -7.38 -8.38
N TYR A 126 6.09 -7.27 -7.12
CA TYR A 126 6.64 -8.36 -6.32
C TYR A 126 5.90 -8.61 -5.01
N SER A 127 5.23 -7.58 -4.48
CA SER A 127 4.72 -7.64 -3.12
C SER A 127 3.37 -6.92 -2.94
N GLU A 128 2.74 -7.27 -1.83
CA GLU A 128 1.60 -6.57 -1.25
C GLU A 128 1.95 -6.18 0.18
N MET A 129 1.56 -4.97 0.56
CA MET A 129 1.85 -4.42 1.89
C MET A 129 0.57 -3.90 2.53
N GLU A 130 0.33 -4.26 3.78
CA GLU A 130 -0.80 -3.79 4.58
C GLU A 130 -0.45 -3.74 6.07
N ILE A 131 -1.23 -3.01 6.86
CA ILE A 131 -1.08 -2.98 8.31
C ILE A 131 -1.89 -4.11 8.94
N VAL A 132 -1.25 -4.83 9.85
CA VAL A 132 -1.89 -5.82 10.74
C VAL A 132 -1.90 -5.28 12.16
N SER A 133 -3.05 -5.35 12.81
CA SER A 133 -3.25 -4.96 14.21
C SER A 133 -4.21 -5.94 14.90
N GLU A 134 -5.18 -5.47 15.63
CA GLU A 134 -6.12 -6.29 16.43
C GLU A 134 -6.89 -7.34 15.63
N ASN A 135 -7.19 -7.08 14.35
CA ASN A 135 -7.89 -8.03 13.50
C ASN A 135 -6.91 -9.02 12.88
N ALA A 136 -7.18 -10.31 13.06
CA ALA A 136 -6.37 -11.36 12.45
C ALA A 136 -6.42 -11.29 10.92
N VAL A 137 -5.25 -11.48 10.28
CA VAL A 137 -5.09 -11.51 8.82
C VAL A 137 -4.67 -12.91 8.41
N LYS A 138 -5.12 -13.34 7.23
CA LYS A 138 -4.74 -14.60 6.61
C LYS A 138 -3.82 -14.37 5.43
N VAL A 139 -2.82 -15.23 5.29
CA VAL A 139 -1.89 -15.24 4.15
C VAL A 139 -1.97 -16.61 3.48
N SER A 140 -2.29 -16.64 2.18
CA SER A 140 -2.35 -17.85 1.36
C SER A 140 -0.95 -18.41 1.08
N ASP A 141 -0.84 -19.71 0.84
CA ASP A 141 0.38 -20.37 0.37
C ASP A 141 0.73 -20.10 -1.10
N ASP A 142 -0.02 -19.23 -1.78
CA ASP A 142 0.33 -18.68 -3.10
C ASP A 142 1.49 -17.66 -3.03
N TYR A 143 1.78 -17.12 -1.86
CA TYR A 143 2.92 -16.22 -1.64
C TYR A 143 4.18 -17.04 -1.32
N THR A 144 5.30 -16.66 -1.95
CA THR A 144 6.61 -17.28 -1.68
C THR A 144 7.05 -17.04 -0.24
N TYR A 145 6.89 -15.80 0.22
CA TYR A 145 7.24 -15.39 1.58
C TYR A 145 6.24 -14.38 2.12
N PHE A 146 6.20 -14.27 3.44
CA PHE A 146 5.65 -13.10 4.11
C PHE A 146 6.58 -12.63 5.24
N SER A 147 6.53 -11.34 5.51
CA SER A 147 7.35 -10.70 6.56
C SER A 147 6.47 -9.80 7.41
N LEU A 148 6.75 -9.77 8.70
CA LEU A 148 6.17 -8.82 9.64
C LEU A 148 7.27 -7.88 10.11
N LEU A 149 7.12 -6.61 9.83
CA LEU A 149 8.08 -5.57 10.23
C LEU A 149 7.42 -4.63 11.25
N ASN A 150 8.10 -4.41 12.35
CA ASN A 150 7.70 -3.38 13.31
C ASN A 150 8.42 -2.07 13.01
N ILE A 151 7.76 -1.18 12.32
CA ILE A 151 8.24 0.18 12.02
C ILE A 151 7.45 1.25 12.79
N PHE A 152 6.59 0.83 13.72
CA PHE A 152 5.65 1.72 14.43
C PHE A 152 5.79 1.65 15.96
N GLY A 153 6.88 1.10 16.49
CA GLY A 153 7.14 1.04 17.92
C GLY A 153 7.27 -0.38 18.47
N ILE A 154 6.40 -0.81 19.37
CA ILE A 154 6.40 -2.14 19.98
C ILE A 154 5.11 -2.85 19.61
N SER A 155 5.19 -4.13 19.27
CA SER A 155 4.03 -5.00 19.04
C SER A 155 4.10 -6.22 19.94
N GLU A 156 3.06 -6.43 20.72
CA GLU A 156 2.97 -7.49 21.71
C GLU A 156 1.85 -8.48 21.37
N GLY A 157 2.02 -9.72 21.85
CA GLY A 157 1.06 -10.78 21.63
C GLY A 157 0.96 -11.21 20.19
N VAL A 158 2.06 -11.07 19.45
CA VAL A 158 2.15 -11.50 18.05
C VAL A 158 2.10 -13.00 17.97
N THR A 159 1.14 -13.52 17.23
CA THR A 159 0.96 -14.97 17.03
C THR A 159 0.87 -15.26 15.53
N ILE A 160 1.66 -16.22 15.08
CA ILE A 160 1.69 -16.73 13.70
C ILE A 160 1.41 -18.22 13.75
N LYS A 161 0.34 -18.69 13.10
CA LYS A 161 0.00 -20.10 12.96
C LYS A 161 0.12 -20.53 11.50
N ASN A 162 0.24 -21.85 11.29
CA ASN A 162 0.31 -22.47 9.96
C ASN A 162 1.46 -21.93 9.09
N ALA A 163 2.57 -21.58 9.70
CA ALA A 163 3.77 -21.10 9.05
C ALA A 163 4.99 -21.91 9.47
N LYS A 164 6.04 -21.86 8.66
CA LYS A 164 7.30 -22.57 8.88
C LYS A 164 7.99 -22.11 10.18
N PHE A 165 7.89 -20.83 10.49
CA PHE A 165 8.39 -20.23 11.71
C PHE A 165 7.21 -19.65 12.51
N PRO A 166 6.49 -20.50 13.29
CA PRO A 166 5.35 -20.04 14.08
C PRO A 166 5.81 -19.18 15.26
N LEU A 167 4.94 -18.26 15.67
CA LEU A 167 5.13 -17.47 16.88
C LEU A 167 3.91 -17.62 17.79
N GLU A 168 4.14 -17.56 19.09
CA GLU A 168 3.09 -17.59 20.08
C GLU A 168 3.30 -16.49 21.12
N ASN A 169 2.37 -15.52 21.15
CA ASN A 169 2.37 -14.41 22.10
C ASN A 169 3.72 -13.69 22.18
N ALA A 170 4.37 -13.49 21.04
CA ALA A 170 5.72 -12.92 20.93
C ALA A 170 5.67 -11.39 20.98
N GLU A 171 6.83 -10.79 21.27
CA GLU A 171 7.06 -9.36 21.14
C GLU A 171 7.97 -9.10 19.93
N ILE A 172 7.62 -8.12 19.11
CA ILE A 172 8.45 -7.64 17.99
C ILE A 172 8.66 -6.15 18.18
N THR A 173 9.93 -5.75 18.26
CA THR A 173 10.33 -4.34 18.42
C THR A 173 10.95 -3.81 17.13
N SER A 174 11.09 -2.48 17.02
CA SER A 174 11.76 -1.84 15.89
C SER A 174 13.25 -2.17 15.80
N GLU A 175 13.88 -2.51 16.93
CA GLU A 175 15.30 -2.82 17.00
C GLU A 175 15.63 -4.26 16.59
N TYR A 176 14.63 -5.16 16.66
CA TYR A 176 14.85 -6.59 16.39
C TYR A 176 13.76 -7.18 15.51
N GLN A 177 14.04 -7.25 14.22
CA GLN A 177 13.14 -7.66 13.13
C GLN A 177 13.34 -9.13 12.75
N TYR A 178 12.87 -10.07 13.58
CA TYR A 178 13.11 -11.50 13.37
C TYR A 178 11.97 -12.27 12.67
N ALA A 179 10.84 -11.61 12.41
CA ALA A 179 9.68 -12.21 11.75
C ALA A 179 9.67 -11.95 10.23
N THR A 180 10.84 -12.09 9.59
CA THR A 180 11.01 -11.88 8.15
C THR A 180 11.13 -13.19 7.39
N SER A 181 10.73 -13.19 6.11
CA SER A 181 10.86 -14.31 5.18
C SER A 181 10.26 -15.63 5.71
N ASN A 182 9.11 -15.54 6.35
CA ASN A 182 8.34 -16.71 6.76
C ASN A 182 7.60 -17.32 5.56
N GLU A 183 7.29 -18.59 5.63
CA GLU A 183 6.61 -19.35 4.59
C GLU A 183 5.32 -19.94 5.15
N VAL A 184 4.24 -19.90 4.37
CA VAL A 184 2.99 -20.58 4.71
C VAL A 184 3.17 -22.10 4.53
N LEU A 185 2.64 -22.91 5.44
CA LEU A 185 2.64 -24.37 5.28
C LEU A 185 1.76 -24.74 4.08
N LYS A 186 2.28 -25.60 3.22
CA LYS A 186 1.61 -25.99 1.98
C LYS A 186 0.20 -26.53 2.23
N GLY A 187 -0.77 -25.99 1.50
CA GLY A 187 -2.19 -26.32 1.60
C GLY A 187 -2.90 -25.66 2.79
N HIS A 188 -2.26 -24.67 3.44
CA HIS A 188 -2.83 -23.93 4.56
C HIS A 188 -2.91 -22.44 4.26
N GLU A 189 -3.55 -21.71 5.14
CA GLU A 189 -3.43 -20.25 5.27
C GLU A 189 -2.71 -19.96 6.58
N ALA A 190 -1.67 -19.13 6.55
CA ALA A 190 -1.09 -18.63 7.79
C ALA A 190 -2.05 -17.63 8.43
N GLU A 191 -2.24 -17.74 9.74
CA GLU A 191 -3.04 -16.81 10.53
C GLU A 191 -2.10 -15.94 11.36
N ILE A 192 -2.23 -14.62 11.21
CA ILE A 192 -1.41 -13.62 11.89
C ILE A 192 -2.31 -12.75 12.76
N SER A 193 -2.00 -12.64 14.05
CA SER A 193 -2.71 -11.76 14.98
C SER A 193 -1.74 -10.98 15.85
N VAL A 194 -2.14 -9.77 16.26
CA VAL A 194 -1.39 -8.87 17.15
C VAL A 194 -2.35 -8.41 18.24
N LYS A 195 -2.00 -8.51 19.52
CA LYS A 195 -2.85 -8.06 20.62
C LYS A 195 -2.73 -6.56 20.87
N ASN A 196 -1.50 -6.07 20.91
CA ASN A 196 -1.20 -4.66 21.12
C ASN A 196 -0.19 -4.19 20.08
N GLY A 197 -0.36 -2.98 19.58
CA GLY A 197 0.50 -2.44 18.52
C GLY A 197 0.04 -2.83 17.12
N LYS A 198 0.94 -2.68 16.16
CA LYS A 198 0.69 -2.95 14.75
C LYS A 198 1.98 -3.27 14.00
N LEU A 199 1.87 -4.07 12.97
CA LEU A 199 2.98 -4.51 12.12
C LEU A 199 2.68 -4.20 10.65
N LEU A 200 3.71 -3.91 9.89
CA LEU A 200 3.65 -3.94 8.43
C LEU A 200 3.78 -5.39 7.98
N LEU A 201 2.73 -5.92 7.37
CA LEU A 201 2.77 -7.20 6.68
C LEU A 201 3.17 -6.97 5.23
N ILE A 202 4.22 -7.66 4.78
CA ILE A 202 4.66 -7.70 3.39
C ILE A 202 4.53 -9.14 2.89
N LYS A 203 3.69 -9.34 1.88
CA LYS A 203 3.51 -10.63 1.20
C LYS A 203 4.26 -10.61 -0.12
N VAL A 204 5.17 -11.53 -0.37
CA VAL A 204 6.05 -11.60 -1.55
C VAL A 204 5.62 -12.73 -2.47
N LYS A 205 5.50 -12.44 -3.77
CA LYS A 205 5.09 -13.39 -4.82
C LYS A 205 6.26 -14.09 -5.49
#